data_1565a042377b5d24378234b740a288f3
#
_entry.id   1565a042377b5d24378234b740a288f3
#
_cell.length_a   1.000
_cell.length_b   1.000
_cell.length_c   1.000
_cell.angle_alpha   90.00
_cell.angle_beta   90.00
_cell.angle_gamma   90.00
#
_symmetry.space_group_name_H-M   'P 1'
#
loop_
_entity.id
_entity.type
_entity.pdbx_description
1 polymer ?
#
loop_
_entity_poly.entity_id
_entity_poly.type
_entity_poly.pdbx_seq_one_letter_code
_entity_poly.pdbx_strand_id
1 'polypeptide(L)'
;PTPLFDRFIIKLPLDLYTTDELIELVDRNCDQMNLILTDEAKTIVAKSSRNTPRIANNRLAWIRHCSISRNISVMQEPDVLEALELEGVNKEGVDKVDLKYLKALKKHQPAGLNTLVSVTNIAKDTIEEVVEPFLLRNNLIKKTTKGRILC
;
A
#
# COMPACT_ATOMS: atom_id res chain seq x y z
N PRO A 1 1.39 12.67 -20.66
CA PRO A 1 1.46 13.42 -21.92
C PRO A 1 0.09 13.93 -22.31
N THR A 2 -0.12 15.21 -22.07
CA THR A 2 -1.38 15.95 -22.32
C THR A 2 -1.95 15.74 -23.73
N PRO A 3 -1.12 15.71 -24.82
CA PRO A 3 -1.63 15.59 -26.19
C PRO A 3 -2.35 14.26 -26.49
N LEU A 4 -2.05 13.18 -25.75
CA LEU A 4 -2.74 11.91 -25.93
C LEU A 4 -4.14 11.96 -25.27
N PHE A 5 -4.24 12.53 -24.09
CA PHE A 5 -5.48 12.68 -23.35
C PHE A 5 -6.53 13.51 -24.11
N ASP A 6 -6.10 14.54 -24.85
CA ASP A 6 -6.98 15.42 -25.58
C ASP A 6 -7.62 14.77 -26.81
N ARG A 7 -7.11 13.62 -27.26
CA ARG A 7 -7.67 12.84 -28.37
C ARG A 7 -8.84 11.96 -27.98
N PHE A 8 -9.05 11.72 -26.68
CA PHE A 8 -10.19 10.94 -26.20
C PHE A 8 -11.37 11.87 -25.90
N ILE A 9 -12.50 11.62 -26.54
CA ILE A 9 -13.74 12.39 -26.38
C ILE A 9 -14.37 12.12 -25.01
N ILE A 10 -14.26 10.89 -24.50
CA ILE A 10 -14.82 10.49 -23.23
C ILE A 10 -13.65 10.17 -22.28
N LYS A 11 -13.65 10.83 -21.11
CA LYS A 11 -12.68 10.61 -20.03
C LYS A 11 -13.46 10.20 -18.79
N LEU A 12 -13.31 8.95 -18.37
CA LEU A 12 -13.95 8.44 -17.17
C LEU A 12 -12.92 8.44 -16.03
N PRO A 13 -13.17 9.18 -14.94
CA PRO A 13 -12.35 9.07 -13.75
C PRO A 13 -12.60 7.70 -13.10
N LEU A 14 -11.54 7.07 -12.63
CA LEU A 14 -11.62 5.86 -11.81
C LEU A 14 -11.15 6.21 -10.40
N ASP A 15 -12.01 5.94 -9.43
CA ASP A 15 -11.68 6.10 -8.03
C ASP A 15 -10.91 4.88 -7.50
N LEU A 16 -10.25 5.06 -6.35
CA LEU A 16 -9.64 3.95 -5.65
C LEU A 16 -10.72 3.06 -5.05
N TYR A 17 -10.46 1.77 -4.98
CA TYR A 17 -11.34 0.82 -4.33
C TYR A 17 -11.52 1.15 -2.84
N THR A 18 -12.74 0.97 -2.35
CA THR A 18 -13.01 0.96 -0.91
C THR A 18 -12.46 -0.30 -0.27
N THR A 19 -12.37 -0.32 1.05
CA THR A 19 -11.93 -1.53 1.77
C THR A 19 -12.91 -2.69 1.54
N ASP A 20 -14.22 -2.42 1.50
CA ASP A 20 -15.24 -3.45 1.32
C ASP A 20 -15.17 -4.07 -0.08
N GLU A 21 -15.03 -3.25 -1.11
CA GLU A 21 -14.81 -3.74 -2.49
C GLU A 21 -13.51 -4.57 -2.61
N LEU A 22 -12.47 -4.21 -1.86
CA LEU A 22 -11.26 -5.02 -1.82
C LEU A 22 -11.43 -6.33 -1.06
N ILE A 23 -12.26 -6.37 -0.02
CA ILE A 23 -12.58 -7.63 0.69
C ILE A 23 -13.30 -8.59 -0.27
N GLU A 24 -14.29 -8.11 -1.02
CA GLU A 24 -14.98 -8.91 -2.03
C GLU A 24 -14.02 -9.43 -3.12
N LEU A 25 -13.09 -8.59 -3.57
CA LEU A 25 -12.07 -8.97 -4.53
C LEU A 25 -11.12 -10.03 -3.96
N VAL A 26 -10.67 -9.86 -2.72
CA VAL A 26 -9.80 -10.81 -2.00
C VAL A 26 -10.50 -12.15 -1.86
N ASP A 27 -11.77 -12.17 -1.44
CA ASP A 27 -12.57 -13.37 -1.28
C ASP A 27 -12.65 -14.17 -2.59
N ARG A 28 -13.10 -13.52 -3.67
CA ARG A 28 -13.17 -14.13 -4.99
C ARG A 28 -11.83 -14.68 -5.49
N ASN A 29 -10.73 -13.96 -5.24
CA ASN A 29 -9.42 -14.37 -5.72
C ASN A 29 -8.79 -15.47 -4.84
N CYS A 30 -9.17 -15.56 -3.57
CA CYS A 30 -8.84 -16.69 -2.71
C CYS A 30 -9.35 -18.02 -3.29
N ASP A 31 -10.59 -18.03 -3.75
CA ASP A 31 -11.19 -19.22 -4.41
C ASP A 31 -10.41 -19.62 -5.65
N GLN A 32 -10.05 -18.67 -6.51
CA GLN A 32 -9.28 -18.93 -7.73
C GLN A 32 -7.87 -19.46 -7.45
N MET A 33 -7.28 -19.05 -6.32
CA MET A 33 -5.93 -19.46 -5.91
C MET A 33 -5.92 -20.74 -5.06
N ASN A 34 -7.06 -21.31 -4.70
CA ASN A 34 -7.19 -22.36 -3.70
C ASN A 34 -6.48 -21.98 -2.38
N LEU A 35 -6.71 -20.76 -1.92
CA LEU A 35 -6.18 -20.22 -0.68
C LEU A 35 -7.35 -19.98 0.29
N ILE A 36 -7.28 -20.56 1.49
CA ILE A 36 -8.31 -20.38 2.50
C ILE A 36 -7.82 -19.38 3.54
N LEU A 37 -8.54 -18.26 3.66
CA LEU A 37 -8.31 -17.21 4.67
C LEU A 37 -9.54 -17.09 5.57
N THR A 38 -9.33 -16.78 6.86
CA THR A 38 -10.44 -16.32 7.73
C THR A 38 -10.89 -14.91 7.32
N ASP A 39 -12.09 -14.49 7.72
CA ASP A 39 -12.62 -13.17 7.33
C ASP A 39 -11.78 -12.02 7.92
N GLU A 40 -11.22 -12.21 9.12
CA GLU A 40 -10.27 -11.26 9.71
C GLU A 40 -8.99 -11.16 8.85
N ALA A 41 -8.48 -12.30 8.40
CA ALA A 41 -7.30 -12.36 7.52
C ALA A 41 -7.56 -11.66 6.18
N LYS A 42 -8.72 -11.88 5.54
CA LYS A 42 -9.14 -11.17 4.31
C LYS A 42 -9.18 -9.66 4.52
N THR A 43 -9.73 -9.22 5.65
CA THR A 43 -9.80 -7.81 6.02
C THR A 43 -8.41 -7.17 6.14
N ILE A 44 -7.44 -7.87 6.72
CA ILE A 44 -6.06 -7.39 6.82
C ILE A 44 -5.43 -7.27 5.44
N VAL A 45 -5.60 -8.27 4.57
CA VAL A 45 -5.10 -8.20 3.19
C VAL A 45 -5.68 -6.99 2.46
N ALA A 46 -6.99 -6.77 2.55
CA ALA A 46 -7.66 -5.62 1.92
C ALA A 46 -7.13 -4.29 2.45
N LYS A 47 -7.10 -4.09 3.78
CA LYS A 47 -6.59 -2.86 4.42
C LYS A 47 -5.15 -2.56 4.05
N SER A 48 -4.29 -3.58 4.07
CA SER A 48 -2.88 -3.42 3.74
C SER A 48 -2.63 -3.15 2.25
N SER A 49 -3.62 -3.32 1.36
CA SER A 49 -3.47 -3.23 -0.10
C SER A 49 -3.58 -1.82 -0.68
N ARG A 50 -3.59 -0.78 0.15
CA ARG A 50 -3.56 0.64 -0.28
C ARG A 50 -4.66 0.99 -1.29
N ASN A 51 -5.84 0.42 -1.14
CA ASN A 51 -6.98 0.61 -2.02
C ASN A 51 -6.72 0.21 -3.50
N THR A 52 -5.78 -0.72 -3.73
CA THR A 52 -5.31 -1.08 -5.07
C THR A 52 -5.40 -2.58 -5.33
N PRO A 53 -6.25 -3.04 -6.27
CA PRO A 53 -6.44 -4.47 -6.60
C PRO A 53 -5.16 -5.20 -6.95
N ARG A 54 -4.25 -4.56 -7.68
CA ARG A 54 -2.97 -5.16 -8.06
C ARG A 54 -2.11 -5.49 -6.83
N ILE A 55 -2.11 -4.60 -5.81
CA ILE A 55 -1.37 -4.83 -4.57
C ILE A 55 -2.02 -5.96 -3.78
N ALA A 56 -3.36 -6.01 -3.71
CA ALA A 56 -4.09 -7.10 -3.08
C ALA A 56 -3.73 -8.45 -3.70
N ASN A 57 -3.73 -8.54 -5.02
CA ASN A 57 -3.38 -9.77 -5.74
C ASN A 57 -1.93 -10.21 -5.50
N ASN A 58 -0.98 -9.29 -5.50
CA ASN A 58 0.41 -9.60 -5.20
C ASN A 58 0.57 -10.14 -3.77
N ARG A 59 -0.16 -9.57 -2.80
CA ARG A 59 -0.15 -10.05 -1.41
C ARG A 59 -0.79 -11.42 -1.28
N LEU A 60 -1.91 -11.66 -1.93
CA LEU A 60 -2.52 -12.99 -1.95
C LEU A 60 -1.55 -14.04 -2.52
N ALA A 61 -0.85 -13.73 -3.61
CA ALA A 61 0.16 -14.62 -4.16
C ALA A 61 1.28 -14.91 -3.15
N TRP A 62 1.77 -13.88 -2.46
CA TRP A 62 2.78 -14.03 -1.42
C TRP A 62 2.28 -14.86 -0.23
N ILE A 63 1.09 -14.56 0.30
CA ILE A 63 0.46 -15.29 1.42
C ILE A 63 0.26 -16.76 1.03
N ARG A 64 -0.16 -17.03 -0.22
CA ARG A 64 -0.27 -18.40 -0.74
C ARG A 64 1.08 -19.13 -0.71
N HIS A 65 2.18 -18.48 -1.11
CA HIS A 65 3.52 -19.07 -0.97
C HIS A 65 3.87 -19.40 0.47
N CYS A 66 3.56 -18.51 1.42
CA CYS A 66 3.76 -18.74 2.85
C CYS A 66 2.92 -19.93 3.34
N SER A 67 1.64 -20.01 2.96
CA SER A 67 0.73 -21.13 3.29
C SER A 67 1.32 -22.48 2.84
N ILE A 68 1.74 -22.56 1.59
CA ILE A 68 2.32 -23.78 1.02
C ILE A 68 3.63 -24.14 1.73
N SER A 69 4.54 -23.19 1.92
CA SER A 69 5.86 -23.46 2.52
C SER A 69 5.78 -23.92 3.98
N ARG A 70 4.71 -23.51 4.69
CA ARG A 70 4.47 -23.85 6.11
C ARG A 70 3.46 -24.96 6.29
N ASN A 71 2.89 -25.47 5.21
CA ASN A 71 1.84 -26.50 5.20
C ASN A 71 0.62 -26.09 6.04
N ILE A 72 0.21 -24.82 5.95
CA ILE A 72 -0.96 -24.26 6.63
C ILE A 72 -2.15 -24.30 5.67
N SER A 73 -3.17 -25.07 6.01
CA SER A 73 -4.37 -25.23 5.17
C SER A 73 -5.32 -24.02 5.25
N VAL A 74 -5.41 -23.36 6.42
CA VAL A 74 -6.25 -22.19 6.65
C VAL A 74 -5.38 -21.12 7.30
N MET A 75 -5.15 -20.05 6.58
CA MET A 75 -4.38 -18.89 7.07
C MET A 75 -5.26 -17.99 7.93
N GLN A 76 -4.89 -17.82 9.16
CA GLN A 76 -5.56 -16.95 10.12
C GLN A 76 -4.91 -15.56 10.16
N GLU A 77 -5.50 -14.63 10.92
CA GLU A 77 -4.95 -13.28 11.11
C GLU A 77 -3.46 -13.28 11.50
N PRO A 78 -2.98 -14.06 12.51
CA PRO A 78 -1.58 -14.06 12.88
C PRO A 78 -0.64 -14.52 11.76
N ASP A 79 -1.07 -15.51 10.97
CA ASP A 79 -0.29 -16.05 9.86
C ASP A 79 -0.12 -15.01 8.74
N VAL A 80 -1.19 -14.25 8.46
CA VAL A 80 -1.17 -13.18 7.46
C VAL A 80 -0.32 -12.01 7.94
N LEU A 81 -0.41 -11.63 9.21
CA LEU A 81 0.43 -10.57 9.77
C LEU A 81 1.92 -10.93 9.69
N GLU A 82 2.29 -12.17 10.01
CA GLU A 82 3.66 -12.65 9.87
C GLU A 82 4.13 -12.67 8.41
N ALA A 83 3.26 -13.08 7.48
CA ALA A 83 3.56 -13.04 6.05
C ALA A 83 3.80 -11.61 5.56
N LEU A 84 3.01 -10.63 6.02
CA LEU A 84 3.18 -9.21 5.70
C LEU A 84 4.49 -8.65 6.32
N GLU A 85 4.84 -9.04 7.54
CA GLU A 85 6.08 -8.63 8.19
C GLU A 85 7.31 -9.12 7.42
N LEU A 86 7.28 -10.35 6.91
CA LEU A 86 8.33 -10.89 6.03
C LEU A 86 8.44 -10.10 4.72
N GLU A 87 7.34 -9.64 4.15
CA GLU A 87 7.32 -8.72 3.01
C GLU A 87 7.85 -7.33 3.40
N GLY A 88 7.80 -6.99 4.68
CA GLY A 88 8.21 -5.70 5.24
C GLY A 88 7.10 -4.65 5.16
N VAL A 89 5.87 -5.08 5.30
CA VAL A 89 4.65 -4.26 5.27
C VAL A 89 3.87 -4.50 6.56
N ASN A 90 3.30 -3.43 7.13
CA ASN A 90 2.42 -3.56 8.29
C ASN A 90 0.95 -3.76 7.86
N LYS A 91 0.07 -3.98 8.84
CA LYS A 91 -1.37 -4.19 8.61
C LYS A 91 -2.10 -3.00 7.98
N GLU A 92 -1.55 -1.79 8.06
CA GLU A 92 -2.07 -0.59 7.41
C GLU A 92 -1.48 -0.37 6.01
N GLY A 93 -0.59 -1.24 5.54
CA GLY A 93 0.03 -1.13 4.23
C GLY A 93 1.27 -0.22 4.17
N VAL A 94 1.79 0.22 5.31
CA VAL A 94 3.05 1.00 5.38
C VAL A 94 4.23 0.06 5.14
N ASP A 95 5.06 0.37 4.16
CA ASP A 95 6.23 -0.43 3.81
C ASP A 95 7.55 0.18 4.30
N LYS A 96 8.66 -0.48 3.98
CA LYS A 96 10.01 -0.03 4.36
C LYS A 96 10.38 1.32 3.76
N VAL A 97 9.87 1.63 2.56
CA VAL A 97 10.14 2.91 1.88
C VAL A 97 9.39 4.04 2.59
N ASP A 98 8.11 3.82 2.93
CA ASP A 98 7.33 4.77 3.71
C ASP A 98 7.95 5.01 5.09
N LEU A 99 8.37 3.94 5.79
CA LEU A 99 9.02 4.06 7.09
C LEU A 99 10.32 4.86 7.01
N LYS A 100 11.11 4.65 5.95
CA LYS A 100 12.33 5.42 5.70
C LYS A 100 12.01 6.91 5.50
N TYR A 101 10.97 7.21 4.73
CA TYR A 101 10.49 8.57 4.51
C TYR A 101 9.98 9.21 5.82
N LEU A 102 9.12 8.53 6.57
CA LEU A 102 8.56 9.03 7.83
C LEU A 102 9.65 9.28 8.88
N LYS A 103 10.65 8.39 9.00
CA LYS A 103 11.81 8.59 9.90
C LYS A 103 12.64 9.82 9.52
N ALA A 104 12.88 10.02 8.23
CA ALA A 104 13.58 11.20 7.74
C ALA A 104 12.78 12.48 8.00
N LEU A 105 11.48 12.46 7.73
CA LEU A 105 10.59 13.59 7.98
C LEU A 105 10.54 13.94 9.47
N LYS A 106 10.43 12.95 10.37
CA LYS A 106 10.46 13.16 11.82
C LYS A 106 11.70 13.93 12.27
N LYS A 107 12.85 13.67 11.64
CA LYS A 107 14.13 14.30 11.99
C LYS A 107 14.30 15.70 11.40
N HIS A 108 13.71 15.98 10.24
CA HIS A 108 14.00 17.17 9.44
C HIS A 108 12.78 18.10 9.23
N GLN A 109 11.63 17.81 9.85
CA GLN A 109 10.41 18.59 9.63
C GLN A 109 10.52 20.03 10.20
N PRO A 110 9.94 21.03 9.51
CA PRO A 110 9.31 20.94 8.19
C PRO A 110 10.36 20.74 7.07
N ALA A 111 10.16 19.77 6.18
CA ALA A 111 11.14 19.42 5.16
C ALA A 111 10.64 19.64 3.73
N GLY A 112 11.46 20.24 2.90
CA GLY A 112 11.22 20.34 1.45
C GLY A 112 11.42 18.99 0.74
N LEU A 113 10.83 18.84 -0.45
CA LEU A 113 10.94 17.62 -1.23
C LEU A 113 12.41 17.25 -1.55
N ASN A 114 13.20 18.22 -2.01
CA ASN A 114 14.59 17.97 -2.36
C ASN A 114 15.44 17.54 -1.13
N THR A 115 15.15 18.07 0.05
CA THR A 115 15.77 17.63 1.30
C THR A 115 15.44 16.16 1.57
N LEU A 116 14.16 15.78 1.43
CA LEU A 116 13.73 14.39 1.64
C LEU A 116 14.34 13.44 0.62
N VAL A 117 14.39 13.82 -0.65
CA VAL A 117 15.09 13.06 -1.69
C VAL A 117 16.55 12.80 -1.30
N SER A 118 17.27 13.86 -0.92
CA SER A 118 18.70 13.77 -0.56
C SER A 118 18.95 12.91 0.68
N VAL A 119 18.12 13.07 1.73
CA VAL A 119 18.30 12.35 3.00
C VAL A 119 17.86 10.90 2.90
N THR A 120 16.80 10.63 2.13
CA THR A 120 16.26 9.27 2.01
C THR A 120 16.88 8.48 0.86
N ASN A 121 17.50 9.13 -0.10
CA ASN A 121 17.91 8.51 -1.37
C ASN A 121 16.76 7.74 -2.06
N ILE A 122 15.53 8.24 -1.94
CA ILE A 122 14.35 7.77 -2.65
C ILE A 122 14.18 8.68 -3.86
N ALA A 123 13.93 8.12 -5.04
CA ALA A 123 13.69 8.91 -6.25
C ALA A 123 12.53 9.89 -6.06
N LYS A 124 12.68 11.09 -6.62
CA LYS A 124 11.67 12.15 -6.50
C LYS A 124 10.29 11.69 -6.94
N ASP A 125 10.20 11.06 -8.10
CA ASP A 125 8.93 10.57 -8.67
C ASP A 125 8.30 9.49 -7.77
N THR A 126 9.10 8.61 -7.15
CA THR A 126 8.61 7.64 -6.18
C THR A 126 8.00 8.32 -4.95
N ILE A 127 8.63 9.39 -4.45
CA ILE A 127 8.07 10.16 -3.33
C ILE A 127 6.75 10.81 -3.74
N GLU A 128 6.71 11.49 -4.89
CA GLU A 128 5.55 12.27 -5.32
C GLU A 128 4.38 11.41 -5.79
N GLU A 129 4.65 10.28 -6.44
CA GLU A 129 3.61 9.46 -7.07
C GLU A 129 3.16 8.27 -6.21
N VAL A 130 4.01 7.78 -5.31
CA VAL A 130 3.74 6.55 -4.55
C VAL A 130 3.67 6.82 -3.05
N VAL A 131 4.73 7.38 -2.46
CA VAL A 131 4.86 7.53 -1.00
C VAL A 131 3.91 8.59 -0.45
N GLU A 132 4.05 9.84 -0.92
CA GLU A 132 3.26 10.96 -0.39
C GLU A 132 1.75 10.80 -0.60
N PRO A 133 1.23 10.36 -1.77
CA PRO A 133 -0.21 10.18 -1.94
C PRO A 133 -0.82 9.18 -0.95
N PHE A 134 -0.12 8.11 -0.64
CA PHE A 134 -0.55 7.13 0.34
C PHE A 134 -0.51 7.70 1.77
N LEU A 135 0.59 8.32 2.17
CA LEU A 135 0.76 8.88 3.51
C LEU A 135 -0.19 10.06 3.78
N LEU A 136 -0.49 10.89 2.76
CA LEU A 136 -1.45 11.99 2.84
C LEU A 136 -2.88 11.48 3.05
N ARG A 137 -3.31 10.47 2.27
CA ARG A 137 -4.65 9.87 2.40
C ARG A 137 -4.87 9.26 3.79
N ASN A 138 -3.82 8.69 4.37
CA ASN A 138 -3.89 8.10 5.71
C ASN A 138 -3.62 9.12 6.84
N ASN A 139 -3.57 10.40 6.54
CA ASN A 139 -3.31 11.48 7.51
C ASN A 139 -2.02 11.27 8.33
N LEU A 140 -1.01 10.62 7.76
CA LEU A 140 0.29 10.43 8.41
C LEU A 140 1.21 11.63 8.22
N ILE A 141 0.99 12.40 7.15
CA ILE A 141 1.73 13.62 6.83
C ILE A 141 0.81 14.72 6.33
N LYS A 142 1.29 15.97 6.40
CA LYS A 142 0.65 17.15 5.78
C LYS A 142 1.66 17.95 4.97
N LYS A 143 1.18 18.56 3.87
CA LYS A 143 1.94 19.55 3.10
C LYS A 143 1.59 20.93 3.59
N THR A 144 2.60 21.74 3.92
CA THR A 144 2.48 23.13 4.35
C THR A 144 3.30 24.03 3.43
N THR A 145 3.13 25.35 3.55
CA THR A 145 3.95 26.33 2.82
C THR A 145 5.43 26.25 3.14
N LYS A 146 5.80 25.73 4.33
CA LYS A 146 7.19 25.54 4.78
C LYS A 146 7.77 24.17 4.44
N GLY A 147 6.94 23.24 3.97
CA GLY A 147 7.35 21.86 3.65
C GLY A 147 6.38 20.81 4.21
N ARG A 148 6.85 19.56 4.26
CA ARG A 148 6.11 18.42 4.80
C ARG A 148 6.34 18.31 6.29
N ILE A 149 5.29 17.93 7.01
CA ILE A 149 5.32 17.65 8.45
C ILE A 149 4.56 16.34 8.74
N LEU A 150 4.86 15.71 9.86
CA LEU A 150 4.04 14.62 10.41
C LEU A 150 2.73 15.15 10.97
N CYS A 151 1.69 14.32 10.97
CA CYS A 151 0.42 14.60 11.66
C CYS A 151 0.45 14.15 13.11
#